data_88e5340de773bbe81aa34b7286b07440
#
_entry.id   88e5340de773bbe81aa34b7286b07440
#
_cell.length_a   1.000
_cell.length_b   1.000
_cell.length_c   1.000
_cell.angle_alpha   90.00
_cell.angle_beta   90.00
_cell.angle_gamma   90.00
#
_symmetry.space_group_name_H-M   'P 1'
#
loop_
_entity.id
_entity.type
_entity.pdbx_description
1 polymer ?
#
loop_
_entity_poly.entity_id
_entity_poly.type
_entity_poly.pdbx_seq_one_letter_code
_entity_poly.pdbx_strand_id
1 'polypeptide(L)'
;MGLMESRGIRSSEFSFFLVDGAILVCSFLLWANVLFGNLSVNNPLYYDQYLVLFILVFVLWVSFSLVFNVHKLKVGVEIRSVLSRFYKMVFIHISTIALVVFILKTSIYYSRIFLFLFVLFYLCFGTILRFLWIYGLRKYYLNKNSSKLIVTIGTGSQWERLSIELNRHPEYGYKIGKRFDILPSMEELSSKYEEIWVSPDEMLSASRLADELGIRLRLVPDLGVLLANRTRLTSFGNIPIVDIRPEPLSFFFSAFIKRSFDVF
;
A
#
# COMPACT_ATOMS: atom_id res chain seq x y z
N MET A 1 1.77 22.69 2.45
CA MET A 1 1.36 21.69 3.46
C MET A 1 1.16 20.30 2.87
N GLY A 2 0.66 20.15 1.65
CA GLY A 2 0.48 18.84 0.96
C GLY A 2 1.76 18.03 0.73
N LEU A 3 2.93 18.66 0.62
CA LEU A 3 4.22 17.97 0.48
C LEU A 3 4.67 17.25 1.77
N MET A 4 4.24 17.69 2.94
CA MET A 4 4.58 17.01 4.21
C MET A 4 3.73 15.76 4.44
N GLU A 5 2.51 15.72 3.96
CA GLU A 5 1.59 14.61 4.18
C GLU A 5 1.81 13.46 3.19
N SER A 6 2.18 13.77 1.95
CA SER A 6 2.69 12.76 1.00
C SER A 6 3.98 12.10 1.53
N ARG A 7 4.80 12.85 2.29
CA ARG A 7 5.97 12.32 3.01
C ARG A 7 5.56 11.38 4.15
N GLY A 8 4.51 11.68 4.90
CA GLY A 8 4.04 10.85 6.02
C GLY A 8 3.53 9.48 5.56
N ILE A 9 2.73 9.43 4.50
CA ILE A 9 2.22 8.16 3.94
C ILE A 9 3.37 7.35 3.33
N ARG A 10 4.29 7.98 2.62
CA ARG A 10 5.48 7.31 2.08
C ARG A 10 6.40 6.78 3.17
N SER A 11 6.57 7.52 4.27
CA SER A 11 7.38 7.05 5.40
C SER A 11 6.74 5.83 6.06
N SER A 12 5.41 5.78 6.17
CA SER A 12 4.71 4.63 6.74
C SER A 12 4.78 3.38 5.85
N GLU A 13 4.68 3.53 4.52
CA GLU A 13 4.84 2.43 3.55
C GLU A 13 6.28 1.88 3.58
N PHE A 14 7.27 2.76 3.66
CA PHE A 14 8.67 2.36 3.77
C PHE A 14 8.97 1.68 5.10
N SER A 15 8.46 2.22 6.21
CA SER A 15 8.60 1.59 7.53
C SER A 15 7.97 0.20 7.56
N PHE A 16 6.79 0.04 6.94
CA PHE A 16 6.14 -1.26 6.83
C PHE A 16 6.98 -2.24 6.01
N PHE A 17 7.55 -1.81 4.88
CA PHE A 17 8.45 -2.63 4.06
C PHE A 17 9.67 -3.10 4.85
N LEU A 18 10.29 -2.22 5.62
CA LEU A 18 11.43 -2.58 6.47
C LEU A 18 11.06 -3.60 7.56
N VAL A 19 9.93 -3.40 8.23
CA VAL A 19 9.46 -4.33 9.28
C VAL A 19 9.08 -5.69 8.70
N ASP A 20 8.40 -5.72 7.54
CA ASP A 20 8.06 -6.98 6.87
C ASP A 20 9.33 -7.74 6.42
N GLY A 21 10.34 -7.02 5.90
CA GLY A 21 11.65 -7.57 5.60
C GLY A 21 12.39 -8.09 6.84
N ALA A 22 12.33 -7.35 7.94
CA ALA A 22 12.91 -7.78 9.21
C ALA A 22 12.26 -9.09 9.70
N ILE A 23 10.94 -9.24 9.58
CA ILE A 23 10.25 -10.49 9.93
C ILE A 23 10.74 -11.65 9.05
N LEU A 24 10.93 -11.41 7.74
CA LEU A 24 11.48 -12.44 6.86
C LEU A 24 12.88 -12.88 7.31
N VAL A 25 13.77 -11.92 7.55
CA VAL A 25 15.15 -12.18 8.00
C VAL A 25 15.16 -12.89 9.36
N CYS A 26 14.39 -12.38 10.32
CA CYS A 26 14.29 -13.00 11.64
C CYS A 26 13.73 -14.43 11.56
N SER A 27 12.74 -14.67 10.70
CA SER A 27 12.18 -16.01 10.50
C SER A 27 13.22 -16.98 9.98
N PHE A 28 14.04 -16.55 9.00
CA PHE A 28 15.09 -17.36 8.43
C PHE A 28 16.18 -17.68 9.47
N LEU A 29 16.69 -16.63 10.14
CA LEU A 29 17.77 -16.78 11.11
C LEU A 29 17.34 -17.59 12.34
N LEU A 30 16.11 -17.39 12.82
CA LEU A 30 15.58 -18.13 13.96
C LEU A 30 15.56 -19.62 13.67
N TRP A 31 14.98 -20.04 12.55
CA TRP A 31 14.90 -21.47 12.22
C TRP A 31 16.24 -22.07 11.82
N ALA A 32 17.14 -21.28 11.22
CA ALA A 32 18.51 -21.71 10.99
C ALA A 32 19.22 -22.01 12.31
N ASN A 33 19.08 -21.13 13.31
CA ASN A 33 19.68 -21.36 14.62
C ASN A 33 19.03 -22.50 15.42
N VAL A 34 17.69 -22.62 15.37
CA VAL A 34 16.95 -23.65 16.12
C VAL A 34 17.29 -25.06 15.60
N LEU A 35 17.37 -25.25 14.28
CA LEU A 35 17.57 -26.57 13.68
C LEU A 35 19.02 -26.96 13.56
N PHE A 36 19.92 -26.01 13.36
CA PHE A 36 21.33 -26.29 13.06
C PHE A 36 22.30 -25.74 14.11
N GLY A 37 21.81 -25.00 15.09
CA GLY A 37 22.64 -24.28 16.06
C GLY A 37 23.49 -23.21 15.34
N ASN A 38 24.73 -23.03 15.79
CA ASN A 38 25.64 -22.10 15.14
C ASN A 38 26.18 -22.74 13.86
N LEU A 39 25.55 -22.48 12.70
CA LEU A 39 25.86 -23.08 11.40
C LEU A 39 27.34 -22.94 11.03
N SER A 40 27.95 -21.80 11.35
CA SER A 40 29.36 -21.55 11.04
C SER A 40 30.31 -22.41 11.84
N VAL A 41 29.94 -22.82 13.05
CA VAL A 41 30.77 -23.62 13.96
C VAL A 41 30.48 -25.12 13.83
N ASN A 42 29.17 -25.48 13.79
CA ASN A 42 28.74 -26.87 13.87
C ASN A 42 28.68 -27.55 12.51
N ASN A 43 28.41 -26.84 11.42
CA ASN A 43 28.23 -27.36 10.08
C ASN A 43 28.79 -26.41 9.00
N PRO A 44 30.10 -26.22 8.90
CA PRO A 44 30.69 -25.25 7.96
C PRO A 44 30.40 -25.59 6.50
N LEU A 45 30.24 -26.88 6.16
CA LEU A 45 29.91 -27.32 4.80
C LEU A 45 28.53 -26.85 4.30
N TYR A 46 27.58 -26.67 5.20
CA TYR A 46 26.23 -26.20 4.85
C TYR A 46 26.07 -24.69 5.00
N TYR A 47 27.01 -24.00 5.63
CA TYR A 47 26.94 -22.58 5.86
C TYR A 47 26.81 -21.79 4.56
N ASP A 48 27.66 -22.07 3.59
CA ASP A 48 27.68 -21.38 2.29
C ASP A 48 26.38 -21.62 1.51
N GLN A 49 25.84 -22.86 1.54
CA GLN A 49 24.57 -23.16 0.87
C GLN A 49 23.40 -22.40 1.50
N TYR A 50 23.32 -22.33 2.83
CA TYR A 50 22.27 -21.57 3.51
C TYR A 50 22.44 -20.06 3.34
N LEU A 51 23.68 -19.56 3.22
CA LEU A 51 23.94 -18.16 2.87
C LEU A 51 23.42 -17.83 1.45
N VAL A 52 23.71 -18.68 0.48
CA VAL A 52 23.22 -18.53 -0.90
C VAL A 52 21.70 -18.59 -0.92
N LEU A 53 21.08 -19.54 -0.19
CA LEU A 53 19.63 -19.61 -0.05
C LEU A 53 19.05 -18.34 0.57
N PHE A 54 19.68 -17.80 1.61
CA PHE A 54 19.25 -16.57 2.25
C PHE A 54 19.25 -15.38 1.28
N ILE A 55 20.34 -15.22 0.53
CA ILE A 55 20.45 -14.16 -0.48
C ILE A 55 19.36 -14.33 -1.54
N LEU A 56 19.15 -15.55 -2.05
CA LEU A 56 18.10 -15.84 -3.03
C LEU A 56 16.72 -15.50 -2.49
N VAL A 57 16.38 -15.97 -1.28
CA VAL A 57 15.12 -15.68 -0.60
C VAL A 57 14.91 -14.18 -0.46
N PHE A 58 15.91 -13.46 -0.01
CA PHE A 58 15.82 -12.02 0.23
C PHE A 58 15.66 -11.21 -1.07
N VAL A 59 16.45 -11.50 -2.10
CA VAL A 59 16.37 -10.81 -3.40
C VAL A 59 15.04 -11.06 -4.08
N LEU A 60 14.55 -12.30 -4.08
CA LEU A 60 13.24 -12.64 -4.63
C LEU A 60 12.11 -11.97 -3.83
N TRP A 61 12.23 -11.93 -2.50
CA TRP A 61 11.25 -11.25 -1.64
C TRP A 61 11.17 -9.75 -1.96
N VAL A 62 12.31 -9.05 -2.07
CA VAL A 62 12.34 -7.63 -2.46
C VAL A 62 11.64 -7.45 -3.81
N SER A 63 12.01 -8.24 -4.81
CA SER A 63 11.47 -8.17 -6.17
C SER A 63 9.95 -8.35 -6.18
N PHE A 64 9.46 -9.42 -5.56
CA PHE A 64 8.01 -9.71 -5.53
C PHE A 64 7.22 -8.74 -4.64
N SER A 65 7.79 -8.30 -3.53
CA SER A 65 7.16 -7.29 -2.67
C SER A 65 6.90 -5.98 -3.44
N LEU A 66 7.83 -5.57 -4.30
CA LEU A 66 7.68 -4.41 -5.17
C LEU A 66 6.65 -4.64 -6.28
N VAL A 67 6.70 -5.80 -6.96
CA VAL A 67 5.77 -6.14 -8.05
C VAL A 67 4.32 -6.21 -7.54
N PHE A 68 4.08 -6.91 -6.44
CA PHE A 68 2.75 -7.07 -5.86
C PHE A 68 2.28 -5.88 -5.02
N ASN A 69 3.15 -4.87 -4.82
CA ASN A 69 2.85 -3.69 -4.01
C ASN A 69 2.31 -4.04 -2.62
N VAL A 70 2.88 -5.05 -1.97
CA VAL A 70 2.40 -5.59 -0.69
C VAL A 70 2.57 -4.58 0.44
N HIS A 71 3.54 -3.67 0.31
CA HIS A 71 3.84 -2.59 1.26
C HIS A 71 2.87 -1.39 1.15
N LYS A 72 2.07 -1.30 0.07
CA LYS A 72 1.11 -0.20 -0.10
C LYS A 72 -0.15 -0.45 0.72
N LEU A 73 -0.10 -0.04 1.96
CA LEU A 73 -1.22 -0.08 2.90
C LEU A 73 -1.88 1.30 2.95
N LYS A 74 -2.82 1.52 2.05
CA LYS A 74 -3.62 2.76 2.06
C LYS A 74 -4.72 2.65 3.11
N VAL A 75 -5.01 3.77 3.76
CA VAL A 75 -6.18 3.89 4.63
C VAL A 75 -7.44 3.69 3.78
N GLY A 76 -8.39 2.92 4.27
CA GLY A 76 -9.61 2.59 3.53
C GLY A 76 -9.51 1.35 2.63
N VAL A 77 -8.37 0.69 2.57
CA VAL A 77 -8.27 -0.59 1.84
C VAL A 77 -8.79 -1.72 2.72
N GLU A 78 -9.68 -2.52 2.15
CA GLU A 78 -10.16 -3.73 2.81
C GLU A 78 -9.00 -4.66 3.18
N ILE A 79 -8.98 -5.13 4.43
CA ILE A 79 -7.98 -6.06 4.95
C ILE A 79 -7.86 -7.31 4.06
N ARG A 80 -9.00 -7.77 3.51
CA ARG A 80 -9.06 -8.93 2.61
C ARG A 80 -8.20 -8.74 1.37
N SER A 81 -8.19 -7.55 0.78
CA SER A 81 -7.41 -7.25 -0.41
C SER A 81 -5.90 -7.18 -0.09
N VAL A 82 -5.54 -6.68 1.10
CA VAL A 82 -4.15 -6.63 1.59
C VAL A 82 -3.62 -8.05 1.81
N LEU A 83 -4.38 -8.89 2.50
CA LEU A 83 -4.02 -10.28 2.76
C LEU A 83 -3.94 -11.11 1.47
N SER A 84 -4.87 -10.91 0.54
CA SER A 84 -4.85 -11.59 -0.76
C SER A 84 -3.57 -11.29 -1.54
N ARG A 85 -3.13 -10.03 -1.59
CA ARG A 85 -1.85 -9.66 -2.24
C ARG A 85 -0.65 -10.30 -1.55
N PHE A 86 -0.65 -10.32 -0.22
CA PHE A 86 0.41 -10.95 0.56
C PHE A 86 0.50 -12.46 0.32
N TYR A 87 -0.60 -13.17 0.41
CA TYR A 87 -0.61 -14.62 0.20
C TYR A 87 -0.26 -15.01 -1.24
N LYS A 88 -0.72 -14.25 -2.24
CA LYS A 88 -0.30 -14.44 -3.63
C LYS A 88 1.21 -14.25 -3.80
N MET A 89 1.76 -13.19 -3.21
CA MET A 89 3.19 -12.92 -3.24
C MET A 89 3.98 -14.04 -2.59
N VAL A 90 3.59 -14.49 -1.38
CA VAL A 90 4.28 -15.57 -0.66
C VAL A 90 4.20 -16.87 -1.45
N PHE A 91 3.04 -17.21 -2.03
CA PHE A 91 2.87 -18.41 -2.84
C PHE A 91 3.83 -18.42 -4.05
N ILE A 92 3.88 -17.33 -4.81
CA ILE A 92 4.77 -17.21 -5.97
C ILE A 92 6.23 -17.22 -5.52
N HIS A 93 6.57 -16.54 -4.42
CA HIS A 93 7.91 -16.51 -3.86
C HIS A 93 8.42 -17.93 -3.52
N ILE A 94 7.63 -18.69 -2.77
CA ILE A 94 7.98 -20.07 -2.39
C ILE A 94 8.08 -20.98 -3.62
N SER A 95 7.12 -20.87 -4.54
CA SER A 95 7.14 -21.66 -5.79
C SER A 95 8.39 -21.38 -6.61
N THR A 96 8.82 -20.11 -6.68
CA THR A 96 10.03 -19.72 -7.39
C THR A 96 11.29 -20.27 -6.71
N ILE A 97 11.37 -20.18 -5.37
CA ILE A 97 12.50 -20.77 -4.62
C ILE A 97 12.57 -22.28 -4.87
N ALA A 98 11.43 -22.98 -4.74
CA ALA A 98 11.38 -24.42 -4.98
C ALA A 98 11.82 -24.78 -6.41
N LEU A 99 11.39 -24.02 -7.41
CA LEU A 99 11.78 -24.20 -8.81
C LEU A 99 13.27 -24.00 -9.01
N VAL A 100 13.85 -22.92 -8.46
CA VAL A 100 15.30 -22.64 -8.57
C VAL A 100 16.11 -23.74 -7.91
N VAL A 101 15.75 -24.14 -6.69
CA VAL A 101 16.43 -25.23 -5.95
C VAL A 101 16.33 -26.55 -6.73
N PHE A 102 15.21 -26.81 -7.38
CA PHE A 102 15.02 -28.01 -8.21
C PHE A 102 15.89 -27.99 -9.47
N ILE A 103 15.89 -26.87 -10.22
CA ILE A 103 16.69 -26.71 -11.45
C ILE A 103 18.19 -26.85 -11.16
N LEU A 104 18.65 -26.22 -10.08
CA LEU A 104 20.06 -26.26 -9.66
C LEU A 104 20.47 -27.63 -9.05
N LYS A 105 19.51 -28.54 -8.86
CA LYS A 105 19.72 -29.85 -8.21
C LYS A 105 20.31 -29.76 -6.80
N THR A 106 20.09 -28.63 -6.13
CA THR A 106 20.65 -28.36 -4.80
C THR A 106 19.70 -28.76 -3.66
N SER A 107 18.60 -29.44 -3.97
CA SER A 107 17.58 -29.87 -2.99
C SER A 107 18.12 -30.79 -1.88
N ILE A 108 19.22 -31.48 -2.13
CA ILE A 108 19.89 -32.36 -1.15
C ILE A 108 20.46 -31.56 0.03
N TYR A 109 20.87 -30.31 -0.19
CA TYR A 109 21.51 -29.48 0.83
C TYR A 109 20.54 -28.79 1.74
N TYR A 110 19.24 -28.70 1.38
CA TYR A 110 18.24 -27.93 2.12
C TYR A 110 17.27 -28.83 2.88
N SER A 111 17.13 -28.58 4.17
CA SER A 111 16.15 -29.26 5.00
C SER A 111 14.73 -28.84 4.64
N ARG A 112 13.87 -29.82 4.32
CA ARG A 112 12.44 -29.59 4.04
C ARG A 112 11.72 -29.03 5.26
N ILE A 113 12.08 -29.51 6.46
CA ILE A 113 11.53 -29.03 7.73
C ILE A 113 11.89 -27.56 7.93
N PHE A 114 13.14 -27.16 7.65
CA PHE A 114 13.56 -25.77 7.70
C PHE A 114 12.70 -24.87 6.81
N LEU A 115 12.57 -25.23 5.53
CA LEU A 115 11.80 -24.44 4.57
C LEU A 115 10.33 -24.33 5.00
N PHE A 116 9.74 -25.43 5.45
CA PHE A 116 8.34 -25.43 5.94
C PHE A 116 8.16 -24.52 7.15
N LEU A 117 9.00 -24.63 8.16
CA LEU A 117 8.90 -23.83 9.39
C LEU A 117 9.20 -22.36 9.14
N PHE A 118 10.20 -22.05 8.31
CA PHE A 118 10.50 -20.70 7.87
C PHE A 118 9.28 -20.03 7.22
N VAL A 119 8.67 -20.71 6.25
CA VAL A 119 7.49 -20.20 5.54
C VAL A 119 6.30 -20.04 6.46
N LEU A 120 6.03 -21.04 7.30
CA LEU A 120 4.92 -21.00 8.25
C LEU A 120 5.06 -19.84 9.21
N PHE A 121 6.25 -19.62 9.75
CA PHE A 121 6.54 -18.52 10.66
C PHE A 121 6.38 -17.16 9.96
N TYR A 122 6.94 -17.00 8.76
CA TYR A 122 6.79 -15.78 7.97
C TYR A 122 5.32 -15.50 7.62
N LEU A 123 4.54 -16.51 7.24
CA LEU A 123 3.11 -16.37 7.00
C LEU A 123 2.34 -15.92 8.24
N CYS A 124 2.58 -16.55 9.39
CA CYS A 124 1.91 -16.21 10.64
C CYS A 124 2.23 -14.79 11.07
N PHE A 125 3.52 -14.46 11.22
CA PHE A 125 3.93 -13.14 11.70
C PHE A 125 3.69 -12.03 10.68
N GLY A 126 3.86 -12.30 9.39
CA GLY A 126 3.51 -11.36 8.34
C GLY A 126 2.01 -11.05 8.28
N THR A 127 1.15 -12.04 8.58
CA THR A 127 -0.30 -11.82 8.70
C THR A 127 -0.62 -10.98 9.93
N ILE A 128 -0.06 -11.32 11.09
CA ILE A 128 -0.23 -10.56 12.34
C ILE A 128 0.22 -9.12 12.16
N LEU A 129 1.40 -8.91 11.55
CA LEU A 129 1.91 -7.56 11.26
C LEU A 129 0.90 -6.73 10.46
N ARG A 130 0.26 -7.30 9.44
CA ARG A 130 -0.73 -6.61 8.61
C ARG A 130 -1.96 -6.20 9.40
N PHE A 131 -2.46 -7.09 10.24
CA PHE A 131 -3.57 -6.76 11.15
C PHE A 131 -3.20 -5.63 12.12
N LEU A 132 -2.06 -5.74 12.79
CA LEU A 132 -1.59 -4.73 13.74
C LEU A 132 -1.35 -3.39 13.07
N TRP A 133 -0.77 -3.39 11.85
CA TRP A 133 -0.50 -2.17 11.11
C TRP A 133 -1.77 -1.46 10.69
N ILE A 134 -2.73 -2.19 10.12
CA ILE A 134 -4.03 -1.62 9.72
C ILE A 134 -4.78 -1.10 10.94
N TYR A 135 -4.78 -1.86 12.05
CA TYR A 135 -5.39 -1.43 13.31
C TYR A 135 -4.72 -0.18 13.87
N GLY A 136 -3.40 -0.12 13.84
CA GLY A 136 -2.62 1.05 14.26
C GLY A 136 -2.92 2.29 13.43
N LEU A 137 -2.96 2.14 12.10
CA LEU A 137 -3.36 3.22 11.19
C LEU A 137 -4.78 3.70 11.49
N ARG A 138 -5.73 2.77 11.65
CA ARG A 138 -7.11 3.09 11.99
C ARG A 138 -7.20 3.90 13.27
N LYS A 139 -6.55 3.45 14.34
CA LYS A 139 -6.52 4.14 15.63
C LYS A 139 -5.86 5.52 15.54
N TYR A 140 -4.78 5.63 14.76
CA TYR A 140 -4.08 6.89 14.54
C TYR A 140 -4.99 7.93 13.87
N TYR A 141 -5.73 7.55 12.83
CA TYR A 141 -6.64 8.47 12.14
C TYR A 141 -7.88 8.80 12.95
N LEU A 142 -8.36 7.88 13.80
CA LEU A 142 -9.48 8.15 14.71
C LEU A 142 -9.10 9.15 15.82
N ASN A 143 -7.89 9.03 16.39
CA ASN A 143 -7.47 9.86 17.53
C ASN A 143 -6.98 11.25 17.14
N LYS A 144 -6.48 11.39 15.93
CA LYS A 144 -6.00 12.67 15.43
C LYS A 144 -7.13 13.32 14.65
N ASN A 145 -7.50 14.56 14.99
CA ASN A 145 -8.34 15.44 14.16
C ASN A 145 -7.68 15.73 12.77
N SER A 146 -6.87 14.82 12.27
CA SER A 146 -6.08 14.85 11.04
C SER A 146 -6.84 14.30 9.84
N SER A 147 -8.19 14.31 9.88
CA SER A 147 -8.95 14.01 8.69
C SER A 147 -8.77 15.13 7.68
N LYS A 148 -8.45 14.73 6.44
CA LYS A 148 -8.40 15.64 5.31
C LYS A 148 -9.76 16.28 5.09
N LEU A 149 -9.78 17.59 5.10
CA LEU A 149 -11.00 18.31 4.82
C LEU A 149 -11.19 18.35 3.31
N ILE A 150 -12.26 17.71 2.83
CA ILE A 150 -12.61 17.68 1.41
C ILE A 150 -13.80 18.59 1.15
N VAL A 151 -13.82 19.17 -0.05
CA VAL A 151 -14.99 19.84 -0.58
C VAL A 151 -15.61 18.98 -1.67
N THR A 152 -16.95 18.91 -1.69
CA THR A 152 -17.69 18.16 -2.71
C THR A 152 -18.45 19.11 -3.60
N ILE A 153 -18.36 18.93 -4.93
CA ILE A 153 -19.00 19.81 -5.91
C ILE A 153 -19.87 18.97 -6.84
N GLY A 154 -21.11 19.40 -7.01
CA GLY A 154 -22.10 18.80 -7.90
C GLY A 154 -23.32 18.24 -7.19
N THR A 155 -24.31 17.87 -8.00
CA THR A 155 -25.59 17.32 -7.58
C THR A 155 -25.61 15.80 -7.74
N GLY A 156 -26.45 15.12 -6.96
CA GLY A 156 -26.68 13.68 -7.11
C GLY A 156 -26.68 12.89 -5.79
N SER A 157 -27.24 11.68 -5.85
CA SER A 157 -27.37 10.77 -4.69
C SER A 157 -26.05 10.16 -4.22
N GLN A 158 -25.00 10.22 -5.06
CA GLN A 158 -23.66 9.73 -4.73
C GLN A 158 -23.07 10.46 -3.50
N TRP A 159 -23.39 11.73 -3.31
CA TRP A 159 -22.89 12.53 -2.20
C TRP A 159 -23.46 12.12 -0.85
N GLU A 160 -24.74 11.75 -0.84
CA GLU A 160 -25.39 11.26 0.36
C GLU A 160 -24.80 9.91 0.79
N ARG A 161 -24.65 9.00 -0.17
CA ARG A 161 -23.98 7.70 0.04
C ARG A 161 -22.55 7.90 0.53
N LEU A 162 -21.79 8.80 -0.10
CA LEU A 162 -20.43 9.14 0.30
C LEU A 162 -20.37 9.67 1.73
N SER A 163 -21.27 10.56 2.11
CA SER A 163 -21.30 11.13 3.46
C SER A 163 -21.60 10.07 4.51
N ILE A 164 -22.51 9.14 4.24
CA ILE A 164 -22.83 8.01 5.11
C ILE A 164 -21.61 7.10 5.26
N GLU A 165 -20.91 6.79 4.16
CA GLU A 165 -19.76 5.91 4.16
C GLU A 165 -18.57 6.54 4.92
N LEU A 166 -18.28 7.82 4.69
CA LEU A 166 -17.22 8.52 5.41
C LEU A 166 -17.51 8.67 6.90
N ASN A 167 -18.77 8.84 7.27
CA ASN A 167 -19.18 8.91 8.68
C ASN A 167 -19.11 7.53 9.36
N ARG A 168 -19.38 6.44 8.65
CA ARG A 168 -19.23 5.07 9.16
C ARG A 168 -17.77 4.65 9.31
N HIS A 169 -16.91 5.20 8.46
CA HIS A 169 -15.51 4.82 8.36
C HIS A 169 -14.58 6.04 8.54
N PRO A 170 -14.59 6.68 9.72
CA PRO A 170 -13.73 7.84 9.99
C PRO A 170 -12.23 7.52 9.86
N GLU A 171 -11.87 6.23 9.92
CA GLU A 171 -10.51 5.73 9.65
C GLU A 171 -10.04 5.96 8.21
N TYR A 172 -10.92 6.31 7.26
CA TYR A 172 -10.50 6.70 5.91
C TYR A 172 -9.76 8.04 5.90
N GLY A 173 -9.85 8.78 7.00
CA GLY A 173 -9.11 10.02 7.17
C GLY A 173 -9.65 11.18 6.33
N TYR A 174 -10.91 11.12 5.90
CA TYR A 174 -11.59 12.18 5.17
C TYR A 174 -12.80 12.71 5.93
N LYS A 175 -13.00 14.03 5.86
CA LYS A 175 -14.18 14.70 6.40
C LYS A 175 -14.71 15.68 5.37
N ILE A 176 -16.00 15.61 5.08
CA ILE A 176 -16.66 16.59 4.20
C ILE A 176 -16.77 17.91 4.97
N GLY A 177 -16.12 18.95 4.48
CA GLY A 177 -16.18 20.27 5.08
C GLY A 177 -17.37 21.09 4.57
N LYS A 178 -17.54 21.17 3.26
CA LYS A 178 -18.65 21.87 2.62
C LYS A 178 -19.06 21.17 1.33
N ARG A 179 -20.33 21.21 1.03
CA ARG A 179 -20.88 20.74 -0.24
C ARG A 179 -21.39 21.94 -1.03
N PHE A 180 -21.08 21.95 -2.31
CA PHE A 180 -21.57 22.92 -3.27
C PHE A 180 -22.29 22.17 -4.39
N ASP A 181 -23.46 22.64 -4.76
CA ASP A 181 -24.23 22.08 -5.88
C ASP A 181 -23.72 22.62 -7.23
N ILE A 182 -23.10 23.80 -7.23
CA ILE A 182 -22.50 24.50 -8.39
C ILE A 182 -21.08 24.89 -8.01
N LEU A 183 -20.22 25.10 -8.99
CA LEU A 183 -18.83 25.49 -8.79
C LEU A 183 -18.72 26.77 -7.93
N PRO A 184 -18.07 26.71 -6.76
CA PRO A 184 -17.89 27.85 -5.89
C PRO A 184 -16.82 28.82 -6.43
N SER A 185 -16.79 30.04 -5.86
CA SER A 185 -15.73 31.00 -6.15
C SER A 185 -14.39 30.58 -5.55
N MET A 186 -13.26 31.10 -6.10
CA MET A 186 -11.91 30.84 -5.57
C MET A 186 -11.77 31.20 -4.09
N GLU A 187 -12.42 32.29 -3.65
CA GLU A 187 -12.34 32.77 -2.27
C GLU A 187 -12.99 31.80 -1.28
N GLU A 188 -14.06 31.11 -1.70
CA GLU A 188 -14.76 30.13 -0.87
C GLU A 188 -13.98 28.81 -0.70
N LEU A 189 -13.06 28.51 -1.64
CA LEU A 189 -12.20 27.32 -1.62
C LEU A 189 -10.83 27.58 -0.99
N SER A 190 -10.52 28.83 -0.63
CA SER A 190 -9.20 29.24 -0.18
C SER A 190 -8.64 28.35 0.94
N SER A 191 -7.42 27.85 0.72
CA SER A 191 -6.44 27.27 1.65
C SER A 191 -6.89 26.23 2.70
N LYS A 192 -8.18 26.00 2.90
CA LYS A 192 -8.73 25.17 3.97
C LYS A 192 -8.94 23.71 3.55
N TYR A 193 -9.14 23.49 2.24
CA TYR A 193 -9.46 22.16 1.72
C TYR A 193 -8.24 21.53 1.04
N GLU A 194 -8.05 20.25 1.27
CA GLU A 194 -6.91 19.52 0.73
C GLU A 194 -7.23 18.82 -0.59
N GLU A 195 -8.48 18.47 -0.80
CA GLU A 195 -8.94 17.79 -2.01
C GLU A 195 -10.32 18.29 -2.42
N ILE A 196 -10.53 18.37 -3.74
CA ILE A 196 -11.83 18.66 -4.36
C ILE A 196 -12.37 17.35 -4.94
N TRP A 197 -13.58 16.97 -4.53
CA TRP A 197 -14.26 15.80 -5.06
C TRP A 197 -15.44 16.26 -5.88
N VAL A 198 -15.50 15.89 -7.15
CA VAL A 198 -16.41 16.49 -8.13
C VAL A 198 -17.24 15.42 -8.84
N SER A 199 -18.49 15.77 -9.20
CA SER A 199 -19.32 14.98 -10.10
C SER A 199 -18.81 15.07 -11.55
N PRO A 200 -19.13 14.11 -12.44
CA PRO A 200 -18.71 14.15 -13.83
C PRO A 200 -19.11 15.43 -14.57
N ASP A 201 -20.28 15.97 -14.24
CA ASP A 201 -20.86 17.12 -14.92
C ASP A 201 -20.03 18.41 -14.69
N GLU A 202 -19.45 18.56 -13.49
CA GLU A 202 -18.67 19.73 -13.09
C GLU A 202 -17.15 19.55 -13.26
N MET A 203 -16.73 18.43 -13.87
CA MET A 203 -15.30 18.04 -13.94
C MET A 203 -14.42 19.08 -14.63
N LEU A 204 -14.86 19.61 -15.78
CA LEU A 204 -14.05 20.53 -16.59
C LEU A 204 -13.84 21.88 -15.88
N SER A 205 -14.89 22.41 -15.30
CA SER A 205 -14.85 23.66 -14.54
C SER A 205 -14.01 23.51 -13.27
N ALA A 206 -14.22 22.44 -12.52
CA ALA A 206 -13.48 22.14 -11.30
C ALA A 206 -12.00 21.83 -11.57
N SER A 207 -11.65 21.28 -12.74
CA SER A 207 -10.26 21.01 -13.11
C SER A 207 -9.41 22.29 -13.22
N ARG A 208 -9.95 23.33 -13.83
CA ARG A 208 -9.28 24.63 -13.93
C ARG A 208 -9.04 25.23 -12.55
N LEU A 209 -10.06 25.23 -11.73
CA LEU A 209 -10.01 25.77 -10.38
C LEU A 209 -9.02 24.99 -9.48
N ALA A 210 -9.01 23.67 -9.61
CA ALA A 210 -8.08 22.80 -8.87
C ALA A 210 -6.61 23.03 -9.29
N ASP A 211 -6.36 23.26 -10.58
CA ASP A 211 -5.03 23.57 -11.11
C ASP A 211 -4.53 24.93 -10.61
N GLU A 212 -5.38 25.95 -10.59
CA GLU A 212 -5.04 27.30 -10.10
C GLU A 212 -4.75 27.31 -8.59
N LEU A 213 -5.48 26.52 -7.83
CA LEU A 213 -5.31 26.42 -6.38
C LEU A 213 -4.23 25.36 -5.96
N GLY A 214 -3.74 24.54 -6.90
CA GLY A 214 -2.82 23.46 -6.59
C GLY A 214 -3.44 22.37 -5.71
N ILE A 215 -4.77 22.22 -5.73
CA ILE A 215 -5.52 21.26 -4.92
C ILE A 215 -5.77 19.99 -5.76
N ARG A 216 -5.72 18.82 -5.10
CA ARG A 216 -5.98 17.55 -5.77
C ARG A 216 -7.46 17.41 -6.13
N LEU A 217 -7.74 17.10 -7.41
CA LEU A 217 -9.07 16.82 -7.91
C LEU A 217 -9.35 15.33 -7.96
N ARG A 218 -10.53 14.91 -7.50
CA ARG A 218 -11.03 13.55 -7.64
C ARG A 218 -12.42 13.53 -8.21
N LEU A 219 -12.65 12.62 -9.15
CA LEU A 219 -13.96 12.37 -9.72
C LEU A 219 -14.71 11.33 -8.90
N VAL A 220 -15.94 11.63 -8.53
CA VAL A 220 -16.89 10.68 -7.93
C VAL A 220 -17.96 10.37 -8.97
N PRO A 221 -17.80 9.32 -9.77
CA PRO A 221 -18.73 9.00 -10.83
C PRO A 221 -20.02 8.40 -10.27
N ASP A 222 -21.13 8.66 -10.93
CA ASP A 222 -22.30 7.84 -10.71
C ASP A 222 -22.07 6.46 -11.38
N LEU A 223 -22.50 5.38 -10.71
CA LEU A 223 -22.23 4.00 -11.11
C LEU A 223 -22.64 3.66 -12.56
N GLY A 224 -23.55 4.43 -13.15
CA GLY A 224 -23.98 4.25 -14.54
C GLY A 224 -22.95 4.63 -15.60
N VAL A 225 -21.96 5.46 -15.27
CA VAL A 225 -20.98 6.02 -16.24
C VAL A 225 -19.67 5.21 -16.28
N LEU A 226 -19.47 4.29 -15.34
CA LEU A 226 -18.20 3.58 -15.15
C LEU A 226 -17.82 2.54 -16.22
N LEU A 227 -18.74 2.18 -17.11
CA LEU A 227 -18.52 1.10 -18.07
C LEU A 227 -17.68 1.50 -19.30
N ALA A 228 -17.30 2.77 -19.45
CA ALA A 228 -16.78 3.26 -20.73
C ALA A 228 -15.29 3.53 -20.82
N ASN A 229 -14.51 3.69 -19.74
CA ASN A 229 -13.10 4.13 -19.87
C ASN A 229 -12.10 3.44 -18.91
N ARG A 230 -10.88 3.20 -19.42
CA ARG A 230 -9.72 2.64 -18.70
C ARG A 230 -9.13 3.59 -17.63
N THR A 231 -9.92 4.03 -16.70
CA THR A 231 -9.48 4.88 -15.58
C THR A 231 -9.10 4.04 -14.36
N ARG A 232 -8.14 4.49 -13.56
CA ARG A 232 -7.80 3.79 -12.32
C ARG A 232 -8.87 4.08 -11.28
N LEU A 233 -9.61 3.04 -10.95
CA LEU A 233 -10.62 3.08 -9.92
C LEU A 233 -9.99 2.80 -8.56
N THR A 234 -10.20 3.70 -7.61
CA THR A 234 -9.96 3.46 -6.20
C THR A 234 -11.32 3.37 -5.52
N SER A 235 -11.57 2.31 -4.75
CA SER A 235 -12.84 2.18 -4.04
C SER A 235 -12.69 2.57 -2.57
N PHE A 236 -13.65 3.33 -2.05
CA PHE A 236 -13.89 3.51 -0.64
C PHE A 236 -15.15 2.72 -0.27
N GLY A 237 -14.97 1.55 0.33
CA GLY A 237 -16.07 0.61 0.49
C GLY A 237 -16.70 0.26 -0.87
N ASN A 238 -17.99 0.53 -1.03
CA ASN A 238 -18.73 0.28 -2.25
C ASN A 238 -18.76 1.48 -3.23
N ILE A 239 -18.01 2.57 -2.94
CA ILE A 239 -18.03 3.77 -3.76
C ILE A 239 -16.77 3.83 -4.61
N PRO A 240 -16.88 3.77 -5.95
CA PRO A 240 -15.75 3.95 -6.83
C PRO A 240 -15.35 5.42 -6.90
N ILE A 241 -14.06 5.68 -6.80
CA ILE A 241 -13.44 7.00 -6.95
C ILE A 241 -12.39 6.91 -8.05
N VAL A 242 -12.40 7.87 -8.96
CA VAL A 242 -11.45 7.95 -10.07
C VAL A 242 -10.44 9.04 -9.79
N ASP A 243 -9.17 8.66 -9.73
CA ASP A 243 -8.06 9.62 -9.71
C ASP A 243 -7.79 10.08 -11.14
N ILE A 244 -8.08 11.33 -11.46
CA ILE A 244 -7.94 11.90 -12.81
C ILE A 244 -6.47 12.17 -13.16
N ARG A 245 -5.68 12.54 -12.17
CA ARG A 245 -4.23 12.75 -12.32
C ARG A 245 -3.47 12.03 -11.21
N PRO A 246 -3.09 10.76 -11.41
CA PRO A 246 -2.22 10.09 -10.47
C PRO A 246 -0.86 10.81 -10.47
N GLU A 247 -0.38 11.19 -9.29
CA GLU A 247 0.97 11.76 -9.16
C GLU A 247 2.00 10.80 -9.77
N PRO A 248 2.87 11.25 -10.70
CA PRO A 248 3.88 10.39 -11.33
C PRO A 248 4.81 9.73 -10.30
N LEU A 249 5.00 10.37 -9.14
CA LEU A 249 5.82 9.90 -8.02
C LEU A 249 5.06 9.07 -6.99
N SER A 250 3.79 8.74 -7.24
CA SER A 250 3.00 7.85 -6.36
C SER A 250 3.48 6.39 -6.41
N PHE A 251 4.33 6.04 -7.38
CA PHE A 251 4.98 4.74 -7.43
C PHE A 251 6.27 4.77 -6.61
N PHE A 252 6.40 3.85 -5.67
CA PHE A 252 7.60 3.68 -4.85
C PHE A 252 8.87 3.60 -5.70
N PHE A 253 8.82 2.85 -6.82
CA PHE A 253 9.94 2.68 -7.73
C PHE A 253 10.35 3.99 -8.42
N SER A 254 9.39 4.80 -8.88
CA SER A 254 9.66 6.11 -9.50
C SER A 254 10.26 7.09 -8.49
N ALA A 255 9.78 7.06 -7.24
CA ALA A 255 10.32 7.89 -6.17
C ALA A 255 11.72 7.44 -5.74
N PHE A 256 11.97 6.13 -5.75
CA PHE A 256 13.29 5.56 -5.44
C PHE A 256 14.31 5.92 -6.53
N ILE A 257 13.96 5.72 -7.80
CA ILE A 257 14.80 6.09 -8.95
C ILE A 257 15.12 7.59 -8.89
N LYS A 258 14.11 8.45 -8.75
CA LYS A 258 14.34 9.90 -8.65
C LYS A 258 15.30 10.25 -7.51
N ARG A 259 15.11 9.67 -6.31
CA ARG A 259 16.03 9.92 -5.18
C ARG A 259 17.45 9.43 -5.45
N SER A 260 17.59 8.31 -6.15
CA SER A 260 18.91 7.80 -6.54
C SER A 260 19.62 8.75 -7.51
N PHE A 261 18.87 9.44 -8.38
CA PHE A 261 19.41 10.46 -9.27
C PHE A 261 19.62 11.83 -8.60
N ASP A 262 18.82 12.18 -7.59
CA ASP A 262 18.94 13.44 -6.86
C ASP A 262 20.13 13.44 -5.86
N VAL A 263 20.75 12.28 -5.59
CA VAL A 263 21.92 12.12 -4.67
C VAL A 263 23.25 12.05 -5.42
N PHE A 264 23.23 11.93 -6.76
CA PHE A 264 24.38 12.02 -7.64
C PHE A 264 24.37 13.38 -8.37
#